data_774765858d01f16ff0303ddb94615fb7
#
_entry.id   774765858d01f16ff0303ddb94615fb7
#
_cell.length_a   1.000
_cell.length_b   1.000
_cell.length_c   1.000
_cell.angle_alpha   90.00
_cell.angle_beta   90.00
_cell.angle_gamma   90.00
#
_symmetry.space_group_name_H-M   'P 1'
#
loop_
_entity.id
_entity.type
_entity.pdbx_description
1 polymer ?
#
loop_
_entity_poly.entity_id
_entity_poly.type
_entity_poly.pdbx_seq_one_letter_code
_entity_poly.pdbx_strand_id
1 'polypeptide(L)'
;MKNNKGFTLIELIMVTIILGILAAVAVPRYMGAVSNAEAAAEAATVAALQSAVENYATQSFLEDGRYAYPDNPFDYIEVDGYDGVGTANEDGEWAISGESGRVLVSHQRRDDNVYSWSYDSSDPVSYTHLTLPTTPYV
;
A
#
# COMPACT_ATOMS: atom_id res chain seq x y z
N MET A 1 -24.58 45.62 29.13
CA MET A 1 -23.22 45.89 28.60
C MET A 1 -22.53 44.58 28.35
N LYS A 2 -22.28 44.23 27.08
CA LYS A 2 -21.49 43.03 26.70
C LYS A 2 -20.00 43.37 26.91
N ASN A 3 -19.36 42.71 27.87
CA ASN A 3 -17.92 42.78 28.03
C ASN A 3 -17.27 41.98 26.90
N ASN A 4 -16.90 42.64 25.83
CA ASN A 4 -16.02 42.05 24.81
C ASN A 4 -14.58 42.10 25.35
N LYS A 5 -14.20 41.09 26.13
CA LYS A 5 -12.81 40.86 26.48
C LYS A 5 -12.13 40.23 25.26
N GLY A 6 -11.38 41.02 24.51
CA GLY A 6 -10.48 40.53 23.47
C GLY A 6 -9.24 39.90 24.08
N PHE A 7 -8.61 38.97 23.34
CA PHE A 7 -7.31 38.40 23.73
C PHE A 7 -6.21 39.45 23.72
N THR A 8 -5.31 39.38 24.67
CA THR A 8 -4.11 40.22 24.69
C THR A 8 -3.08 39.64 23.70
N LEU A 9 -2.20 40.51 23.19
CA LEU A 9 -1.13 40.10 22.28
C LEU A 9 -0.21 39.07 22.92
N ILE A 10 0.06 39.21 24.23
CA ILE A 10 0.91 38.29 24.98
C ILE A 10 0.27 36.89 25.12
N GLU A 11 -1.04 36.78 25.33
CA GLU A 11 -1.74 35.50 25.36
C GLU A 11 -1.64 34.77 24.00
N LEU A 12 -1.74 35.50 22.89
CA LEU A 12 -1.60 34.94 21.58
C LEU A 12 -0.16 34.40 21.34
N ILE A 13 0.85 35.19 21.70
CA ILE A 13 2.25 34.79 21.56
C ILE A 13 2.57 33.57 22.44
N MET A 14 2.12 33.55 23.69
CA MET A 14 2.33 32.41 24.59
C MET A 14 1.72 31.12 24.03
N VAL A 15 0.49 31.17 23.49
CA VAL A 15 -0.18 30.02 22.89
C VAL A 15 0.57 29.53 21.64
N THR A 16 1.01 30.43 20.76
CA THR A 16 1.73 30.04 19.55
C THR A 16 3.08 29.39 19.87
N ILE A 17 3.79 29.86 20.88
CA ILE A 17 5.05 29.22 21.33
C ILE A 17 4.79 27.82 21.87
N ILE A 18 3.79 27.63 22.73
CA ILE A 18 3.44 26.31 23.28
C ILE A 18 3.03 25.35 22.17
N LEU A 19 2.17 25.80 21.24
CA LEU A 19 1.78 24.99 20.10
C LEU A 19 2.96 24.61 19.20
N GLY A 20 3.91 25.52 18.98
CA GLY A 20 5.13 25.27 18.23
C GLY A 20 5.98 24.15 18.85
N ILE A 21 6.17 24.19 20.18
CA ILE A 21 6.93 23.17 20.91
C ILE A 21 6.22 21.81 20.84
N LEU A 22 4.90 21.79 21.04
CA LEU A 22 4.11 20.56 20.96
C LEU A 22 4.14 19.96 19.54
N ALA A 23 4.00 20.79 18.51
CA ALA A 23 4.07 20.38 17.12
C ALA A 23 5.43 19.78 16.77
N ALA A 24 6.54 20.37 17.22
CA ALA A 24 7.89 19.88 16.97
C ALA A 24 8.12 18.44 17.48
N VAL A 25 7.44 18.04 18.55
CA VAL A 25 7.52 16.66 19.09
C VAL A 25 6.48 15.72 18.46
N ALA A 26 5.29 16.24 18.16
CA ALA A 26 4.17 15.42 17.67
C ALA A 26 4.36 14.98 16.22
N VAL A 27 4.82 15.86 15.35
CA VAL A 27 4.94 15.60 13.89
C VAL A 27 5.84 14.40 13.58
N PRO A 28 7.08 14.28 14.10
CA PRO A 28 7.94 13.14 13.78
C PRO A 28 7.35 11.79 14.23
N ARG A 29 6.67 11.78 15.39
CA ARG A 29 6.00 10.57 15.90
C ARG A 29 4.82 10.16 15.05
N TYR A 30 4.06 11.14 14.55
CA TYR A 30 2.93 10.88 13.66
C TYR A 30 3.38 10.30 12.33
N MET A 31 4.45 10.82 11.73
CA MET A 31 5.01 10.30 10.47
C MET A 31 5.43 8.83 10.58
N GLY A 32 6.08 8.43 11.68
CA GLY A 32 6.41 7.03 11.93
C GLY A 32 5.20 6.12 12.08
N ALA A 33 4.13 6.60 12.71
CA ALA A 33 2.89 5.84 12.84
C ALA A 33 2.18 5.66 11.47
N VAL A 34 2.20 6.69 10.62
CA VAL A 34 1.64 6.62 9.26
C VAL A 34 2.39 5.61 8.41
N SER A 35 3.72 5.64 8.39
CA SER A 35 4.53 4.68 7.62
C SER A 35 4.29 3.22 8.06
N ASN A 36 4.16 2.97 9.37
CA ASN A 36 3.83 1.64 9.86
C ASN A 36 2.41 1.20 9.47
N ALA A 37 1.46 2.11 9.44
CA ALA A 37 0.09 1.82 9.00
C ALA A 37 0.04 1.51 7.50
N GLU A 38 0.78 2.23 6.67
CA GLU A 38 0.91 1.96 5.23
C GLU A 38 1.52 0.58 4.99
N ALA A 39 2.61 0.24 5.68
CA ALA A 39 3.23 -1.08 5.57
C ALA A 39 2.28 -2.22 5.98
N ALA A 40 1.47 -2.02 7.03
CA ALA A 40 0.48 -2.99 7.44
C ALA A 40 -0.67 -3.14 6.42
N ALA A 41 -1.12 -2.04 5.83
CA ALA A 41 -2.14 -2.06 4.78
C ALA A 41 -1.64 -2.78 3.52
N GLU A 42 -0.40 -2.50 3.08
CA GLU A 42 0.24 -3.22 1.97
C GLU A 42 0.30 -4.73 2.23
N ALA A 43 0.76 -5.13 3.42
CA ALA A 43 0.84 -6.54 3.77
C ALA A 43 -0.53 -7.23 3.73
N ALA A 44 -1.58 -6.53 4.16
CA ALA A 44 -2.95 -7.04 4.09
C ALA A 44 -3.44 -7.17 2.63
N THR A 45 -3.16 -6.19 1.78
CA THR A 45 -3.51 -6.24 0.35
C THR A 45 -2.78 -7.38 -0.36
N VAL A 46 -1.48 -7.54 -0.13
CA VAL A 46 -0.69 -8.64 -0.69
C VAL A 46 -1.22 -10.00 -0.23
N ALA A 47 -1.56 -10.16 1.05
CA ALA A 47 -2.17 -11.38 1.56
C ALA A 47 -3.54 -11.67 0.94
N ALA A 48 -4.34 -10.64 0.68
CA ALA A 48 -5.63 -10.78 -0.02
C ALA A 48 -5.45 -11.20 -1.48
N LEU A 49 -4.47 -10.62 -2.20
CA LEU A 49 -4.09 -11.04 -3.54
C LEU A 49 -3.65 -12.50 -3.58
N GLN A 50 -2.79 -12.93 -2.65
CA GLN A 50 -2.38 -14.33 -2.52
C GLN A 50 -3.57 -15.26 -2.33
N SER A 51 -4.48 -14.92 -1.44
CA SER A 51 -5.69 -15.71 -1.19
C SER A 51 -6.60 -15.80 -2.41
N ALA A 52 -6.73 -14.71 -3.19
CA ALA A 52 -7.51 -14.69 -4.42
C ALA A 52 -6.89 -15.62 -5.50
N VAL A 53 -5.57 -15.57 -5.66
CA VAL A 53 -4.82 -16.44 -6.58
C VAL A 53 -4.95 -17.93 -6.19
N GLU A 54 -4.83 -18.26 -4.90
CA GLU A 54 -5.00 -19.64 -4.41
C GLU A 54 -6.43 -20.16 -4.59
N ASN A 55 -7.42 -19.31 -4.39
CA ASN A 55 -8.83 -19.66 -4.64
C ASN A 55 -9.05 -19.97 -6.13
N TYR A 56 -8.52 -19.14 -7.03
CA TYR A 56 -8.58 -19.37 -8.46
C TYR A 56 -7.92 -20.70 -8.84
N ALA A 57 -6.72 -20.96 -8.34
CA ALA A 57 -5.99 -22.19 -8.61
C ALA A 57 -6.75 -23.43 -8.11
N THR A 58 -7.39 -23.35 -6.96
CA THR A 58 -8.22 -24.42 -6.41
C THR A 58 -9.45 -24.66 -7.28
N GLN A 59 -10.11 -23.60 -7.73
CA GLN A 59 -11.25 -23.71 -8.63
C GLN A 59 -10.86 -24.33 -9.96
N SER A 60 -9.76 -23.88 -10.57
CA SER A 60 -9.22 -24.45 -11.80
C SER A 60 -8.92 -25.95 -11.67
N PHE A 61 -8.35 -26.36 -10.52
CA PHE A 61 -8.13 -27.79 -10.26
C PHE A 61 -9.43 -28.61 -10.16
N LEU A 62 -10.47 -28.04 -9.58
CA LEU A 62 -11.78 -28.72 -9.47
C LEU A 62 -12.49 -28.84 -10.83
N GLU A 63 -12.32 -27.88 -11.71
CA GLU A 63 -12.94 -27.84 -13.03
C GLU A 63 -12.19 -28.68 -14.08
N ASP A 64 -10.86 -28.49 -14.13
CA ASP A 64 -10.00 -29.04 -15.20
C ASP A 64 -9.02 -30.14 -14.75
N GLY A 65 -8.94 -30.39 -13.45
CA GLY A 65 -7.97 -31.31 -12.84
C GLY A 65 -6.53 -30.84 -12.87
N ARG A 66 -6.29 -29.55 -13.10
CA ARG A 66 -4.97 -28.91 -13.15
C ARG A 66 -4.99 -27.58 -12.40
N TYR A 67 -3.92 -27.31 -11.68
CA TYR A 67 -3.71 -25.97 -11.12
C TYR A 67 -3.34 -25.01 -12.25
N ALA A 68 -4.06 -23.92 -12.36
CA ALA A 68 -3.73 -22.77 -13.19
C ALA A 68 -3.76 -21.51 -12.32
N TYR A 69 -2.92 -20.55 -12.66
CA TYR A 69 -2.81 -19.29 -11.95
C TYR A 69 -3.15 -18.15 -12.90
N PRO A 70 -3.83 -17.09 -12.44
CA PRO A 70 -4.21 -15.99 -13.32
C PRO A 70 -2.98 -15.18 -13.74
N ASP A 71 -2.98 -14.65 -14.95
CA ASP A 71 -1.90 -13.77 -15.42
C ASP A 71 -1.88 -12.43 -14.64
N ASN A 72 -3.05 -11.97 -14.22
CA ASN A 72 -3.22 -10.77 -13.40
C ASN A 72 -3.97 -11.11 -12.11
N PRO A 73 -3.33 -11.04 -10.94
CA PRO A 73 -3.97 -11.34 -9.67
C PRO A 73 -5.09 -10.36 -9.28
N PHE A 74 -5.10 -9.13 -9.82
CA PHE A 74 -6.13 -8.12 -9.55
C PHE A 74 -7.47 -8.41 -10.24
N ASP A 75 -7.52 -9.30 -11.22
CA ASP A 75 -8.77 -9.65 -11.91
C ASP A 75 -9.77 -10.41 -11.00
N TYR A 76 -9.29 -10.94 -9.88
CA TYR A 76 -10.07 -11.79 -8.97
C TYR A 76 -10.32 -11.17 -7.60
N ILE A 77 -9.89 -9.92 -7.40
CA ILE A 77 -10.13 -9.15 -6.18
C ILE A 77 -10.15 -7.66 -6.51
N GLU A 78 -11.10 -6.95 -5.93
CA GLU A 78 -11.15 -5.49 -6.01
C GLU A 78 -10.18 -4.89 -4.97
N VAL A 79 -9.22 -4.11 -5.45
CA VAL A 79 -8.23 -3.41 -4.63
C VAL A 79 -8.39 -1.91 -4.88
N ASP A 80 -8.60 -1.16 -3.78
CA ASP A 80 -8.66 0.29 -3.85
C ASP A 80 -7.31 0.87 -4.30
N GLY A 81 -7.36 1.82 -5.24
CA GLY A 81 -6.17 2.42 -5.85
C GLY A 81 -5.51 1.60 -6.96
N TYR A 82 -6.11 0.51 -7.43
CA TYR A 82 -5.58 -0.21 -8.59
C TYR A 82 -5.88 0.53 -9.89
N ASP A 83 -4.82 0.98 -10.60
CA ASP A 83 -4.91 1.77 -11.84
C ASP A 83 -4.62 0.95 -13.11
N GLY A 84 -4.33 -0.33 -13.00
CA GLY A 84 -4.13 -1.22 -14.16
C GLY A 84 -2.66 -1.49 -14.50
N VAL A 85 -2.34 -1.47 -15.82
CA VAL A 85 -1.02 -1.85 -16.31
C VAL A 85 -0.07 -0.67 -16.32
N GLY A 86 1.02 -0.78 -15.55
CA GLY A 86 2.03 0.26 -15.43
C GLY A 86 2.92 0.05 -14.21
N THR A 87 3.52 1.14 -13.75
CA THR A 87 4.21 1.22 -12.47
C THR A 87 3.49 2.28 -11.65
N ALA A 88 3.20 1.99 -10.39
CA ALA A 88 2.57 2.93 -9.48
C ALA A 88 3.37 4.26 -9.44
N ASN A 89 2.68 5.38 -9.61
CA ASN A 89 3.28 6.71 -9.72
C ASN A 89 2.49 7.80 -8.95
N GLU A 90 1.42 7.43 -8.28
CA GLU A 90 0.63 8.28 -7.39
C GLU A 90 0.48 7.64 -6.00
N ASP A 91 0.29 8.50 -4.99
CA ASP A 91 0.14 8.05 -3.60
C ASP A 91 -1.04 7.08 -3.42
N GLY A 92 -0.73 5.88 -2.91
CA GLY A 92 -1.72 4.84 -2.69
C GLY A 92 -2.09 4.02 -3.92
N GLU A 93 -1.46 4.28 -5.06
CA GLU A 93 -1.70 3.55 -6.30
C GLU A 93 -1.08 2.16 -6.27
N TRP A 94 -1.85 1.20 -6.79
CA TRP A 94 -1.39 -0.14 -7.13
C TRP A 94 -1.37 -0.32 -8.64
N ALA A 95 -0.31 -0.89 -9.17
CA ALA A 95 -0.19 -1.17 -10.60
C ALA A 95 0.50 -2.50 -10.84
N ILE A 96 0.31 -3.05 -12.05
CA ILE A 96 0.97 -4.28 -12.50
C ILE A 96 1.76 -4.00 -13.76
N SER A 97 3.01 -4.48 -13.82
CA SER A 97 3.87 -4.33 -15.00
C SER A 97 4.57 -5.64 -15.32
N GLY A 98 4.86 -5.88 -16.59
CA GLY A 98 5.54 -7.08 -17.06
C GLY A 98 4.78 -7.78 -18.17
N GLU A 99 5.26 -8.96 -18.54
CA GLU A 99 4.67 -9.78 -19.59
C GLU A 99 3.97 -11.00 -18.97
N SER A 100 3.11 -11.64 -19.78
CA SER A 100 2.37 -12.83 -19.39
C SER A 100 3.26 -13.89 -18.74
N GLY A 101 2.89 -14.35 -17.58
CA GLY A 101 3.58 -15.35 -16.77
C GLY A 101 4.52 -14.79 -15.70
N ARG A 102 5.08 -13.58 -15.86
CA ARG A 102 5.92 -12.94 -14.84
C ARG A 102 5.70 -11.45 -14.78
N VAL A 103 5.08 -10.99 -13.72
CA VAL A 103 4.72 -9.58 -13.53
C VAL A 103 5.23 -9.05 -12.20
N LEU A 104 5.37 -7.72 -12.14
CA LEU A 104 5.66 -6.97 -10.92
C LEU A 104 4.39 -6.27 -10.49
N VAL A 105 3.96 -6.52 -9.27
CA VAL A 105 2.95 -5.74 -8.57
C VAL A 105 3.67 -4.61 -7.87
N SER A 106 3.29 -3.37 -8.11
CA SER A 106 3.90 -2.18 -7.51
C SER A 106 2.88 -1.38 -6.72
N HIS A 107 3.33 -0.74 -5.65
CA HIS A 107 2.55 0.19 -4.84
C HIS A 107 3.41 1.39 -4.44
N GLN A 108 2.88 2.61 -4.59
CA GLN A 108 3.54 3.84 -4.15
C GLN A 108 2.96 4.31 -2.83
N ARG A 109 3.85 4.57 -1.86
CA ARG A 109 3.51 5.18 -0.58
C ARG A 109 3.58 6.70 -0.66
N ARG A 110 3.01 7.37 0.33
CA ARG A 110 3.02 8.84 0.46
C ARG A 110 4.39 9.50 0.60
N ASP A 111 5.43 8.72 0.80
CA ASP A 111 6.82 9.18 0.82
C ASP A 111 7.51 9.06 -0.54
N ASP A 112 6.73 8.91 -1.62
CA ASP A 112 7.16 8.70 -3.01
C ASP A 112 7.98 7.40 -3.23
N ASN A 113 8.09 6.53 -2.22
CA ASN A 113 8.75 5.24 -2.38
C ASN A 113 7.83 4.22 -3.04
N VAL A 114 8.33 3.57 -4.08
CA VAL A 114 7.63 2.48 -4.76
C VAL A 114 8.15 1.14 -4.27
N TYR A 115 7.23 0.30 -3.79
CA TYR A 115 7.49 -1.08 -3.39
C TYR A 115 6.97 -2.01 -4.46
N SER A 116 7.67 -3.12 -4.70
CA SER A 116 7.25 -4.08 -5.72
C SER A 116 7.42 -5.52 -5.25
N TRP A 117 6.51 -6.37 -5.72
CA TRP A 117 6.48 -7.81 -5.48
C TRP A 117 6.47 -8.52 -6.82
N SER A 118 7.29 -9.55 -6.97
CA SER A 118 7.22 -10.39 -8.17
C SER A 118 6.11 -11.43 -8.04
N TYR A 119 5.35 -11.59 -9.10
CA TYR A 119 4.34 -12.61 -9.26
C TYR A 119 4.65 -13.43 -10.50
N ASP A 120 4.62 -14.77 -10.39
CA ASP A 120 4.89 -15.70 -11.47
C ASP A 120 3.72 -16.69 -11.58
N SER A 121 2.95 -16.58 -12.65
CA SER A 121 1.82 -17.47 -12.94
C SER A 121 2.25 -18.79 -13.61
N SER A 122 3.53 -18.90 -14.03
CA SER A 122 4.05 -20.04 -14.80
C SER A 122 4.64 -21.15 -13.94
N ASP A 123 4.92 -20.91 -12.65
CA ASP A 123 5.53 -21.89 -11.74
C ASP A 123 4.48 -22.54 -10.81
N PRO A 124 3.98 -23.73 -11.15
CA PRO A 124 2.96 -24.42 -10.34
C PRO A 124 3.51 -25.01 -9.03
N VAL A 125 4.82 -24.91 -8.78
CA VAL A 125 5.51 -25.52 -7.62
C VAL A 125 5.94 -24.49 -6.57
N SER A 126 6.00 -23.22 -6.93
CA SER A 126 6.35 -22.16 -5.99
C SER A 126 5.13 -21.75 -5.15
N TYR A 127 5.14 -22.11 -3.86
CA TYR A 127 4.09 -21.75 -2.90
C TYR A 127 4.06 -20.25 -2.55
N THR A 128 4.91 -19.44 -3.16
CA THR A 128 5.01 -18.00 -2.93
C THR A 128 4.98 -17.26 -4.26
N HIS A 129 3.79 -17.11 -4.84
CA HIS A 129 3.62 -16.36 -6.08
C HIS A 129 3.90 -14.86 -5.93
N LEU A 130 3.80 -14.33 -4.70
CA LEU A 130 4.19 -12.99 -4.32
C LEU A 130 5.37 -13.07 -3.35
N THR A 131 6.56 -12.76 -3.81
CA THR A 131 7.76 -12.71 -2.98
C THR A 131 7.84 -11.39 -2.20
N LEU A 132 8.64 -11.40 -1.11
CA LEU A 132 8.89 -10.20 -0.29
C LEU A 132 9.25 -8.97 -1.14
N PRO A 133 8.89 -7.76 -0.69
CA PRO A 133 9.19 -6.55 -1.43
C PRO A 133 10.69 -6.44 -1.68
N THR A 134 11.06 -6.27 -2.94
CA THR A 134 12.40 -5.81 -3.27
C THR A 134 12.51 -4.36 -2.81
N THR A 135 13.60 -4.06 -2.11
CA THR A 135 13.93 -2.70 -1.61
C THR A 135 13.58 -1.62 -2.64
N PRO A 136 13.08 -0.46 -2.17
CA PRO A 136 12.74 0.63 -3.07
C PRO A 136 13.90 0.94 -4.03
N TYR A 137 13.59 1.07 -5.28
CA TYR A 137 14.52 1.62 -6.26
C TYR A 137 14.82 3.06 -5.86
N VAL A 138 16.06 3.28 -5.42
CA VAL A 138 16.61 4.63 -5.17
C VAL A 138 16.99 5.25 -6.51
#